data_556084d5c96f7d1a744c7f236574bbe0
#
_entry.id   556084d5c96f7d1a744c7f236574bbe0
#
_cell.length_a   1.000
_cell.length_b   1.000
_cell.length_c   1.000
_cell.angle_alpha   90.00
_cell.angle_beta   90.00
_cell.angle_gamma   90.00
#
_symmetry.space_group_name_H-M   'P 1'
#
loop_
_entity.id
_entity.type
_entity.pdbx_description
1 polymer ?
#
loop_
_entity_poly.entity_id
_entity_poly.type
_entity_poly.pdbx_seq_one_letter_code
_entity_poly.pdbx_strand_id
1 'polypeptide(L)'
;KLSDTICLDATDEIAINKLPLNNTDIVIISIGENEGANIMATAIFKNKNVKRLISRSINSLHENVLQAIGVSQIIRPEAESAERWTKKLNVKGVVDSFELNKEFSIIEVVTPDELVGKTFDEIQFKKQHNILVMTIIQNKEEASFLGQYKIVPEVQGFPSSNTLIKKNDVLVIYGANEDIYRFLKKYNIQ
;
A
#
# COMPACT_ATOMS: atom_id res chain seq x y z
N LYS A 1 -6.62 -12.88 -14.70
CA LYS A 1 -6.66 -13.74 -15.89
C LYS A 1 -6.39 -12.84 -17.08
N LEU A 2 -5.29 -13.10 -17.84
CA LEU A 2 -4.98 -12.35 -19.06
C LEU A 2 -5.96 -12.77 -20.15
N SER A 3 -6.41 -11.82 -20.97
CA SER A 3 -7.27 -12.10 -22.13
C SER A 3 -6.46 -12.63 -23.32
N ASP A 4 -5.30 -11.99 -23.56
CA ASP A 4 -4.43 -12.33 -24.68
C ASP A 4 -2.97 -12.28 -24.26
N THR A 5 -2.11 -13.05 -24.93
CA THR A 5 -0.67 -13.10 -24.71
C THR A 5 0.06 -13.11 -26.04
N ILE A 6 0.99 -12.15 -26.23
CA ILE A 6 1.79 -12.05 -27.43
C ILE A 6 3.27 -12.10 -27.02
N CYS A 7 4.04 -13.00 -27.62
CA CYS A 7 5.48 -13.05 -27.45
C CYS A 7 6.16 -12.20 -28.52
N LEU A 8 6.86 -11.13 -28.08
CA LEU A 8 7.60 -10.25 -28.99
C LEU A 8 8.77 -9.58 -28.24
N ASP A 9 9.70 -9.02 -28.98
CA ASP A 9 10.73 -8.12 -28.42
C ASP A 9 10.13 -6.74 -28.24
N ALA A 10 10.04 -6.28 -26.99
CA ALA A 10 9.50 -4.97 -26.66
C ALA A 10 10.42 -3.80 -27.08
N THR A 11 11.63 -4.07 -27.51
CA THR A 11 12.56 -3.07 -28.08
C THR A 11 12.50 -2.98 -29.61
N ASP A 12 11.74 -3.88 -30.25
CA ASP A 12 11.51 -3.85 -31.69
C ASP A 12 10.28 -2.97 -32.01
N GLU A 13 10.54 -1.78 -32.52
CA GLU A 13 9.51 -0.82 -32.91
C GLU A 13 8.56 -1.40 -33.98
N ILE A 14 9.07 -2.22 -34.91
CA ILE A 14 8.25 -2.83 -35.99
C ILE A 14 7.27 -3.83 -35.38
N ALA A 15 7.72 -4.62 -34.40
CA ALA A 15 6.85 -5.57 -33.70
C ALA A 15 5.77 -4.83 -32.87
N ILE A 16 6.16 -3.80 -32.14
CA ILE A 16 5.25 -2.95 -31.34
C ILE A 16 4.21 -2.26 -32.24
N ASN A 17 4.61 -1.82 -33.44
CA ASN A 17 3.70 -1.15 -34.39
C ASN A 17 2.56 -2.05 -34.88
N LYS A 18 2.70 -3.37 -34.79
CA LYS A 18 1.65 -4.35 -35.16
C LYS A 18 0.65 -4.61 -34.04
N LEU A 19 0.89 -4.13 -32.82
CA LEU A 19 -0.04 -4.31 -31.72
C LEU A 19 -1.32 -3.48 -31.95
N PRO A 20 -2.50 -4.05 -31.68
CA PRO A 20 -3.79 -3.37 -31.87
C PRO A 20 -4.06 -2.39 -30.73
N LEU A 21 -3.22 -1.36 -30.59
CA LEU A 21 -3.36 -0.35 -29.54
C LEU A 21 -4.36 0.73 -29.94
N ASN A 22 -5.23 1.08 -29.00
CA ASN A 22 -6.19 2.17 -29.12
C ASN A 22 -5.71 3.42 -28.33
N ASN A 23 -6.21 4.59 -28.70
CA ASN A 23 -5.87 5.85 -28.03
C ASN A 23 -6.27 5.92 -26.55
N THR A 24 -7.10 4.99 -26.09
CA THR A 24 -7.56 4.91 -24.70
C THR A 24 -6.78 3.92 -23.85
N ASP A 25 -5.84 3.18 -24.44
CA ASP A 25 -5.12 2.11 -23.75
C ASP A 25 -4.15 2.66 -22.71
N ILE A 26 -4.00 1.90 -21.64
CA ILE A 26 -2.97 2.10 -20.63
C ILE A 26 -1.84 1.13 -20.95
N VAL A 27 -0.63 1.65 -21.12
CA VAL A 27 0.56 0.84 -21.33
C VAL A 27 1.40 0.83 -20.06
N ILE A 28 1.78 -0.36 -19.59
CA ILE A 28 2.62 -0.56 -18.42
C ILE A 28 3.89 -1.27 -18.86
N ILE A 29 5.04 -0.60 -18.73
CA ILE A 29 6.36 -1.17 -18.97
C ILE A 29 6.89 -1.68 -17.61
N SER A 30 6.91 -2.99 -17.42
CA SER A 30 7.35 -3.60 -16.16
C SER A 30 8.66 -4.39 -16.28
N ILE A 31 9.47 -4.11 -17.30
CA ILE A 31 10.79 -4.70 -17.48
C ILE A 31 11.70 -4.26 -16.32
N GLY A 32 12.17 -5.21 -15.52
CA GLY A 32 12.92 -4.95 -14.30
C GLY A 32 14.38 -5.40 -14.33
N GLU A 33 14.75 -6.27 -15.27
CA GLU A 33 16.12 -6.85 -15.30
C GLU A 33 17.03 -6.16 -16.31
N ASN A 34 16.48 -5.35 -17.22
CA ASN A 34 17.22 -4.66 -18.27
C ASN A 34 16.74 -3.21 -18.41
N GLU A 35 17.49 -2.28 -17.81
CA GLU A 35 17.19 -0.85 -17.86
C GLU A 35 17.14 -0.31 -19.29
N GLY A 36 18.09 -0.73 -20.14
CA GLY A 36 18.14 -0.31 -21.53
C GLY A 36 16.91 -0.73 -22.30
N ALA A 37 16.47 -1.98 -22.16
CA ALA A 37 15.26 -2.47 -22.80
C ALA A 37 14.02 -1.75 -22.28
N ASN A 38 13.96 -1.44 -20.96
CA ASN A 38 12.87 -0.67 -20.37
C ASN A 38 12.80 0.75 -20.99
N ILE A 39 13.93 1.45 -21.06
CA ILE A 39 14.04 2.80 -21.62
C ILE A 39 13.62 2.79 -23.10
N MET A 40 14.13 1.85 -23.89
CA MET A 40 13.79 1.73 -25.32
C MET A 40 12.30 1.46 -25.53
N ALA A 41 11.73 0.47 -24.84
CA ALA A 41 10.32 0.17 -24.91
C ALA A 41 9.47 1.38 -24.49
N THR A 42 9.86 2.05 -23.41
CA THR A 42 9.17 3.26 -22.93
C THR A 42 9.18 4.38 -23.97
N ALA A 43 10.32 4.63 -24.62
CA ALA A 43 10.44 5.64 -25.67
C ALA A 43 9.55 5.31 -26.88
N ILE A 44 9.52 4.05 -27.32
CA ILE A 44 8.65 3.60 -28.42
C ILE A 44 7.17 3.88 -28.10
N PHE A 45 6.69 3.47 -26.93
CA PHE A 45 5.29 3.68 -26.54
C PHE A 45 4.98 5.17 -26.30
N LYS A 46 5.96 5.96 -25.85
CA LYS A 46 5.80 7.41 -25.72
C LYS A 46 5.59 8.08 -27.09
N ASN A 47 6.37 7.69 -28.10
CA ASN A 47 6.21 8.18 -29.46
C ASN A 47 4.86 7.79 -30.11
N LYS A 48 4.26 6.70 -29.63
CA LYS A 48 2.89 6.29 -30.06
C LYS A 48 1.76 7.11 -29.44
N ASN A 49 2.09 8.07 -28.57
CA ASN A 49 1.13 8.95 -27.90
C ASN A 49 0.03 8.19 -27.14
N VAL A 50 0.36 7.05 -26.51
CA VAL A 50 -0.58 6.33 -25.66
C VAL A 50 -1.08 7.25 -24.54
N LYS A 51 -2.36 7.16 -24.20
CA LYS A 51 -3.01 8.07 -23.27
C LYS A 51 -2.38 8.05 -21.88
N ARG A 52 -1.97 6.87 -21.42
CA ARG A 52 -1.33 6.69 -20.11
C ARG A 52 -0.19 5.70 -20.23
N LEU A 53 1.01 6.18 -19.99
CA LEU A 53 2.22 5.38 -19.98
C LEU A 53 2.75 5.29 -18.55
N ILE A 54 2.87 4.07 -18.04
CA ILE A 54 3.41 3.76 -16.72
C ILE A 54 4.69 2.96 -16.93
N SER A 55 5.77 3.31 -16.26
CA SER A 55 7.01 2.55 -16.36
C SER A 55 7.57 2.23 -14.98
N ARG A 56 8.14 1.03 -14.84
CA ARG A 56 8.86 0.59 -13.64
C ARG A 56 10.27 1.16 -13.66
N SER A 57 10.69 1.78 -12.57
CA SER A 57 12.06 2.17 -12.33
C SER A 57 12.72 1.22 -11.32
N ILE A 58 14.01 0.95 -11.50
CA ILE A 58 14.81 0.07 -10.64
C ILE A 58 15.63 0.88 -9.64
N ASN A 59 16.06 2.09 -10.05
CA ASN A 59 16.86 2.98 -9.23
C ASN A 59 16.57 4.45 -9.58
N SER A 60 17.11 5.39 -8.80
CA SER A 60 16.88 6.82 -8.98
C SER A 60 17.42 7.39 -10.29
N LEU A 61 18.52 6.86 -10.81
CA LEU A 61 19.04 7.30 -12.10
C LEU A 61 18.12 6.90 -13.25
N HIS A 62 17.65 5.66 -13.24
CA HIS A 62 16.65 5.16 -14.20
C HIS A 62 15.35 5.98 -14.11
N GLU A 63 14.90 6.31 -12.90
CA GLU A 63 13.73 7.19 -12.70
C GLU A 63 13.92 8.55 -13.36
N ASN A 64 15.07 9.19 -13.19
CA ASN A 64 15.38 10.49 -13.81
C ASN A 64 15.33 10.42 -15.34
N VAL A 65 15.82 9.33 -15.94
CA VAL A 65 15.76 9.11 -17.40
C VAL A 65 14.30 8.96 -17.85
N LEU A 66 13.49 8.17 -17.14
CA LEU A 66 12.06 7.99 -17.46
C LEU A 66 11.27 9.30 -17.32
N GLN A 67 11.60 10.13 -16.32
CA GLN A 67 11.04 11.47 -16.17
C GLN A 67 11.39 12.38 -17.34
N ALA A 68 12.65 12.35 -17.79
CA ALA A 68 13.11 13.12 -18.95
C ALA A 68 12.41 12.70 -20.26
N ILE A 69 12.06 11.41 -20.41
CA ILE A 69 11.26 10.89 -21.54
C ILE A 69 9.80 11.40 -21.43
N GLY A 70 9.36 11.83 -20.26
CA GLY A 70 8.01 12.34 -20.01
C GLY A 70 6.99 11.22 -19.80
N VAL A 71 7.36 10.19 -19.05
CA VAL A 71 6.46 9.12 -18.60
C VAL A 71 5.38 9.70 -17.68
N SER A 72 4.15 9.27 -17.84
CA SER A 72 3.01 9.80 -17.06
C SER A 72 3.07 9.39 -15.59
N GLN A 73 3.56 8.19 -15.30
CA GLN A 73 3.66 7.64 -13.96
C GLN A 73 4.81 6.64 -13.87
N ILE A 74 5.66 6.81 -12.88
CA ILE A 74 6.78 5.90 -12.61
C ILE A 74 6.47 5.16 -11.30
N ILE A 75 6.70 3.85 -11.28
CA ILE A 75 6.51 2.98 -10.12
C ILE A 75 7.83 2.33 -9.74
N ARG A 76 8.07 2.19 -8.43
CA ARG A 76 9.24 1.53 -7.84
C ARG A 76 8.79 0.44 -6.86
N PRO A 77 8.28 -0.69 -7.37
CA PRO A 77 7.63 -1.70 -6.53
C PRO A 77 8.52 -2.23 -5.41
N GLU A 78 9.82 -2.39 -5.69
CA GLU A 78 10.80 -2.87 -4.71
C GLU A 78 11.03 -1.85 -3.59
N ALA A 79 11.24 -0.58 -3.96
CA ALA A 79 11.49 0.50 -2.99
C ALA A 79 10.24 0.75 -2.12
N GLU A 80 9.07 0.82 -2.74
CA GLU A 80 7.79 1.00 -2.06
C GLU A 80 7.50 -0.18 -1.10
N SER A 81 7.76 -1.41 -1.55
CA SER A 81 7.62 -2.60 -0.71
C SER A 81 8.62 -2.61 0.44
N ALA A 82 9.89 -2.29 0.18
CA ALA A 82 10.93 -2.24 1.20
C ALA A 82 10.61 -1.17 2.27
N GLU A 83 10.15 0.00 1.86
CA GLU A 83 9.74 1.06 2.77
C GLU A 83 8.57 0.63 3.66
N ARG A 84 7.54 0.00 3.08
CA ARG A 84 6.41 -0.54 3.82
C ARG A 84 6.84 -1.60 4.83
N TRP A 85 7.71 -2.54 4.42
CA TRP A 85 8.25 -3.57 5.32
C TRP A 85 9.14 -2.97 6.42
N THR A 86 9.94 -1.97 6.10
CA THR A 86 10.78 -1.28 7.09
C THR A 86 9.91 -0.67 8.20
N LYS A 87 8.84 0.03 7.84
CA LYS A 87 7.90 0.59 8.82
C LYS A 87 7.25 -0.51 9.67
N LYS A 88 6.82 -1.58 9.05
CA LYS A 88 6.17 -2.72 9.71
C LYS A 88 7.10 -3.47 10.68
N LEU A 89 8.40 -3.57 10.38
CA LEU A 89 9.37 -4.29 11.21
C LEU A 89 9.96 -3.43 12.32
N ASN A 90 10.04 -2.11 12.12
CA ASN A 90 10.67 -1.20 13.09
C ASN A 90 9.76 -0.84 14.27
N VAL A 91 8.45 -0.99 14.14
CA VAL A 91 7.51 -0.61 15.20
C VAL A 91 6.74 -1.84 15.65
N LYS A 92 7.05 -2.34 16.85
CA LYS A 92 6.31 -3.45 17.47
C LYS A 92 4.81 -3.08 17.55
N GLY A 93 3.94 -4.03 17.20
CA GLY A 93 2.49 -3.84 17.30
C GLY A 93 1.86 -3.04 16.15
N VAL A 94 2.63 -2.41 15.26
CA VAL A 94 2.10 -1.87 14.01
C VAL A 94 2.01 -3.00 12.99
N VAL A 95 0.79 -3.28 12.56
CA VAL A 95 0.48 -4.33 11.57
C VAL A 95 0.72 -3.83 10.15
N ASP A 96 0.27 -2.61 9.86
CA ASP A 96 0.44 -1.96 8.56
C ASP A 96 0.39 -0.43 8.69
N SER A 97 0.85 0.28 7.64
CA SER A 97 0.81 1.73 7.60
C SER A 97 0.64 2.23 6.17
N PHE A 98 -0.20 3.26 6.01
CA PHE A 98 -0.43 3.94 4.75
C PHE A 98 -0.25 5.46 4.94
N GLU A 99 0.78 6.03 4.32
CA GLU A 99 0.99 7.48 4.33
C GLU A 99 0.06 8.16 3.33
N LEU A 100 -0.74 9.09 3.81
CA LEU A 100 -1.57 9.94 2.96
C LEU A 100 -0.74 11.10 2.38
N ASN A 101 0.12 11.65 3.22
CA ASN A 101 1.10 12.67 2.88
C ASN A 101 2.21 12.70 3.96
N LYS A 102 3.12 13.67 3.91
CA LYS A 102 4.22 13.81 4.88
C LYS A 102 3.76 14.07 6.34
N GLU A 103 2.53 14.48 6.54
CA GLU A 103 2.00 14.90 7.85
C GLU A 103 0.98 13.92 8.42
N PHE A 104 0.24 13.20 7.59
CA PHE A 104 -0.87 12.34 8.00
C PHE A 104 -0.72 10.92 7.49
N SER A 105 -1.08 9.97 8.36
CA SER A 105 -1.07 8.54 8.04
C SER A 105 -2.33 7.83 8.56
N ILE A 106 -2.57 6.66 7.98
CA ILE A 106 -3.44 5.63 8.53
C ILE A 106 -2.54 4.48 8.96
N ILE A 107 -2.69 4.00 10.19
CA ILE A 107 -1.93 2.85 10.69
C ILE A 107 -2.87 1.79 11.25
N GLU A 108 -2.45 0.55 11.14
CA GLU A 108 -3.04 -0.58 11.83
C GLU A 108 -2.16 -0.97 13.01
N VAL A 109 -2.71 -0.94 14.21
CA VAL A 109 -1.97 -1.23 15.44
C VAL A 109 -2.71 -2.24 16.30
N VAL A 110 -1.99 -3.24 16.80
CA VAL A 110 -2.54 -4.19 17.77
C VAL A 110 -2.92 -3.43 19.03
N THR A 111 -4.10 -3.72 19.55
CA THR A 111 -4.61 -3.09 20.78
C THR A 111 -3.62 -3.26 21.93
N PRO A 112 -3.17 -2.15 22.55
CA PRO A 112 -2.40 -2.19 23.79
C PRO A 112 -3.20 -2.84 24.93
N ASP A 113 -2.53 -3.62 25.79
CA ASP A 113 -3.19 -4.29 26.91
C ASP A 113 -3.91 -3.31 27.84
N GLU A 114 -3.43 -2.08 27.99
CA GLU A 114 -4.02 -1.02 28.82
C GLU A 114 -5.37 -0.50 28.30
N LEU A 115 -5.69 -0.73 27.02
CA LEU A 115 -6.95 -0.35 26.41
C LEU A 115 -7.96 -1.49 26.35
N VAL A 116 -7.52 -2.72 26.62
CA VAL A 116 -8.40 -3.90 26.62
C VAL A 116 -9.47 -3.78 27.72
N GLY A 117 -10.72 -4.05 27.36
CA GLY A 117 -11.86 -3.95 28.27
C GLY A 117 -12.43 -2.55 28.47
N LYS A 118 -11.87 -1.54 27.82
CA LYS A 118 -12.41 -0.17 27.82
C LYS A 118 -13.27 0.11 26.60
N THR A 119 -14.21 1.02 26.75
CA THR A 119 -15.04 1.53 25.67
C THR A 119 -14.38 2.74 24.99
N PHE A 120 -14.83 3.06 23.80
CA PHE A 120 -14.36 4.26 23.06
C PHE A 120 -14.63 5.55 23.82
N ASP A 121 -15.76 5.61 24.55
CA ASP A 121 -16.13 6.78 25.35
C ASP A 121 -15.17 6.97 26.54
N GLU A 122 -14.76 5.91 27.20
CA GLU A 122 -13.79 5.96 28.30
C GLU A 122 -12.39 6.39 27.84
N ILE A 123 -11.97 5.98 26.61
CA ILE A 123 -10.62 6.28 26.09
C ILE A 123 -10.58 7.68 25.48
N GLN A 124 -11.66 8.13 24.85
CA GLN A 124 -11.78 9.45 24.21
C GLN A 124 -10.62 9.74 23.22
N PHE A 125 -10.36 8.83 22.28
CA PHE A 125 -9.23 8.88 21.34
C PHE A 125 -9.00 10.25 20.71
N LYS A 126 -10.06 10.90 20.22
CA LYS A 126 -9.97 12.22 19.60
C LYS A 126 -9.56 13.31 20.61
N LYS A 127 -10.14 13.29 21.81
CA LYS A 127 -9.91 14.34 22.82
C LYS A 127 -8.56 14.19 23.50
N GLN A 128 -8.14 12.96 23.82
CA GLN A 128 -6.92 12.70 24.59
C GLN A 128 -5.68 12.51 23.72
N HIS A 129 -5.85 12.04 22.48
CA HIS A 129 -4.75 11.66 21.60
C HIS A 129 -4.76 12.38 20.25
N ASN A 130 -5.80 13.15 19.93
CA ASN A 130 -6.00 13.81 18.64
C ASN A 130 -5.94 12.86 17.44
N ILE A 131 -6.37 11.61 17.63
CA ILE A 131 -6.44 10.57 16.61
C ILE A 131 -7.88 10.08 16.43
N LEU A 132 -8.18 9.56 15.25
CA LEU A 132 -9.46 8.93 14.93
C LEU A 132 -9.26 7.44 14.73
N VAL A 133 -9.99 6.62 15.47
CA VAL A 133 -10.08 5.19 15.16
C VAL A 133 -11.20 4.99 14.14
N MET A 134 -10.82 4.60 12.93
CA MET A 134 -11.75 4.45 11.80
C MET A 134 -12.56 3.16 11.90
N THR A 135 -11.89 2.08 12.30
CA THR A 135 -12.51 0.76 12.48
C THR A 135 -11.64 -0.12 13.37
N ILE A 136 -12.21 -1.27 13.75
CA ILE A 136 -11.51 -2.36 14.44
C ILE A 136 -11.52 -3.57 13.52
N ILE A 137 -10.38 -4.24 13.40
CA ILE A 137 -10.24 -5.52 12.72
C ILE A 137 -10.12 -6.58 13.81
N GLN A 138 -11.05 -7.54 13.81
CA GLN A 138 -11.04 -8.69 14.70
C GLN A 138 -10.55 -9.93 13.96
N ASN A 139 -9.68 -10.69 14.60
CA ASN A 139 -9.21 -11.96 14.07
C ASN A 139 -10.19 -13.07 14.49
N LYS A 140 -10.97 -13.57 13.53
CA LYS A 140 -11.86 -14.73 13.76
C LYS A 140 -11.21 -16.02 13.30
N GLU A 141 -11.41 -17.08 14.08
CA GLU A 141 -11.05 -18.42 13.65
C GLU A 141 -12.18 -19.00 12.80
N GLU A 142 -11.92 -19.25 11.53
CA GLU A 142 -12.84 -19.98 10.66
C GLU A 142 -12.30 -21.40 10.43
N ALA A 143 -13.19 -22.38 10.57
CA ALA A 143 -12.88 -23.76 10.29
C ALA A 143 -12.72 -23.95 8.76
N SER A 144 -11.53 -24.35 8.33
CA SER A 144 -11.28 -24.75 6.95
C SER A 144 -11.95 -26.10 6.67
N PHE A 145 -12.30 -26.35 5.41
CA PHE A 145 -12.88 -27.62 4.93
C PHE A 145 -12.01 -28.86 5.26
N LEU A 146 -10.73 -28.67 5.57
CA LEU A 146 -9.78 -29.73 5.95
C LEU A 146 -9.59 -29.86 7.48
N GLY A 147 -10.46 -29.25 8.30
CA GLY A 147 -10.38 -29.34 9.77
C GLY A 147 -9.25 -28.49 10.39
N GLN A 148 -8.58 -27.65 9.62
CA GLN A 148 -7.62 -26.67 10.11
C GLN A 148 -8.33 -25.33 10.37
N TYR A 149 -8.01 -24.66 11.48
CA TYR A 149 -8.50 -23.31 11.75
C TYR A 149 -7.64 -22.29 11.00
N LYS A 150 -8.30 -21.39 10.27
CA LYS A 150 -7.66 -20.26 9.62
C LYS A 150 -8.10 -18.98 10.32
N ILE A 151 -7.15 -18.12 10.65
CA ILE A 151 -7.45 -16.78 11.15
C ILE A 151 -7.84 -15.90 9.96
N VAL A 152 -9.07 -15.36 10.00
CA VAL A 152 -9.59 -14.45 8.97
C VAL A 152 -9.85 -13.09 9.63
N PRO A 153 -9.27 -11.99 9.10
CA PRO A 153 -9.55 -10.66 9.60
C PRO A 153 -10.97 -10.23 9.21
N GLU A 154 -11.75 -9.79 10.20
CA GLU A 154 -13.10 -9.24 10.00
C GLU A 154 -13.14 -7.77 10.42
N VAL A 155 -13.51 -6.89 9.49
CA VAL A 155 -13.66 -5.45 9.74
C VAL A 155 -15.02 -5.18 10.37
N GLN A 156 -15.05 -4.50 11.52
CA GLN A 156 -16.28 -4.30 12.33
C GLN A 156 -17.11 -3.05 11.91
N GLY A 157 -16.67 -2.28 10.91
CA GLY A 157 -17.30 -1.01 10.54
C GLY A 157 -16.89 0.13 11.47
N PHE A 158 -17.74 1.15 11.57
CA PHE A 158 -17.46 2.31 12.42
C PHE A 158 -17.72 2.00 13.90
N PRO A 159 -16.73 2.20 14.80
CA PRO A 159 -16.94 1.99 16.22
C PRO A 159 -17.87 3.08 16.79
N SER A 160 -18.74 2.67 17.69
CA SER A 160 -19.58 3.57 18.50
C SER A 160 -18.91 3.90 19.83
N SER A 161 -19.45 4.88 20.57
CA SER A 161 -18.99 5.22 21.93
C SER A 161 -18.97 4.02 22.89
N ASN A 162 -19.91 3.09 22.73
CA ASN A 162 -20.05 1.88 23.58
C ASN A 162 -19.26 0.67 23.06
N THR A 163 -18.54 0.81 21.94
CA THR A 163 -17.72 -0.29 21.40
C THR A 163 -16.64 -0.66 22.39
N LEU A 164 -16.61 -1.92 22.79
CA LEU A 164 -15.63 -2.48 23.73
C LEU A 164 -14.42 -2.99 22.95
N ILE A 165 -13.23 -2.59 23.37
CA ILE A 165 -11.96 -3.04 22.80
C ILE A 165 -11.57 -4.39 23.42
N LYS A 166 -11.27 -5.37 22.56
CA LYS A 166 -10.87 -6.71 22.98
C LYS A 166 -9.37 -6.92 22.78
N LYS A 167 -8.85 -7.92 23.45
CA LYS A 167 -7.47 -8.37 23.28
C LYS A 167 -7.26 -8.88 21.84
N ASN A 168 -6.12 -8.54 21.25
CA ASN A 168 -5.74 -8.86 19.86
C ASN A 168 -6.61 -8.19 18.77
N ASP A 169 -7.51 -7.27 19.13
CA ASP A 169 -8.13 -6.40 18.15
C ASP A 169 -7.04 -5.54 17.48
N VAL A 170 -7.20 -5.24 16.21
CA VAL A 170 -6.34 -4.29 15.50
C VAL A 170 -7.13 -3.01 15.26
N LEU A 171 -6.62 -1.91 15.79
CA LEU A 171 -7.20 -0.58 15.62
C LEU A 171 -6.67 0.04 14.34
N VAL A 172 -7.55 0.48 13.45
CA VAL A 172 -7.19 1.28 12.27
C VAL A 172 -7.31 2.75 12.65
N ILE A 173 -6.16 3.41 12.78
CA ILE A 173 -6.04 4.77 13.32
C ILE A 173 -5.64 5.73 12.22
N TYR A 174 -6.33 6.88 12.15
CA TYR A 174 -5.97 8.03 11.33
C TYR A 174 -5.56 9.19 12.22
N GLY A 175 -4.52 9.93 11.82
CA GLY A 175 -4.08 11.13 12.52
C GLY A 175 -2.81 11.74 11.95
N ALA A 176 -2.37 12.86 12.55
CA ALA A 176 -1.07 13.42 12.27
C ALA A 176 0.03 12.47 12.77
N ASN A 177 1.15 12.38 12.03
CA ASN A 177 2.24 11.48 12.36
C ASN A 177 2.80 11.70 13.77
N GLU A 178 2.84 12.97 14.23
CA GLU A 178 3.27 13.30 15.58
C GLU A 178 2.29 12.81 16.66
N ASP A 179 0.97 12.88 16.40
CA ASP A 179 -0.06 12.42 17.33
C ASP A 179 -0.07 10.91 17.42
N ILE A 180 0.06 10.24 16.27
CA ILE A 180 0.22 8.79 16.19
C ILE A 180 1.47 8.35 16.97
N TYR A 181 2.61 9.00 16.75
CA TYR A 181 3.86 8.69 17.46
C TYR A 181 3.70 8.84 18.96
N ARG A 182 3.06 9.94 19.45
CA ARG A 182 2.78 10.15 20.88
C ARG A 182 1.88 9.06 21.45
N PHE A 183 0.87 8.63 20.69
CA PHE A 183 0.01 7.52 21.07
C PHE A 183 0.78 6.21 21.19
N LEU A 184 1.56 5.83 20.19
CA LEU A 184 2.38 4.62 20.20
C LEU A 184 3.37 4.62 21.37
N LYS A 185 4.04 5.73 21.62
CA LYS A 185 4.99 5.89 22.73
C LYS A 185 4.32 5.76 24.09
N LYS A 186 3.13 6.37 24.28
CA LYS A 186 2.37 6.32 25.53
C LYS A 186 2.03 4.89 25.94
N TYR A 187 1.74 4.03 24.97
CA TYR A 187 1.33 2.64 25.20
C TYR A 187 2.45 1.63 24.92
N ASN A 188 3.70 2.06 24.88
CA ASN A 188 4.89 1.21 24.67
C ASN A 188 4.82 0.33 23.40
N ILE A 189 4.19 0.83 22.33
CA ILE A 189 4.08 0.19 21.01
C ILE A 189 5.27 0.68 20.15
N GLN A 190 6.51 0.41 20.58
CA GLN A 190 7.73 0.79 19.85
C GLN A 190 8.72 -0.36 19.78
#